data_465c9b0eb70ae0641c180ab1f194ab75
#
_entry.id   465c9b0eb70ae0641c180ab1f194ab75
#
_cell.length_a   1.000
_cell.length_b   1.000
_cell.length_c   1.000
_cell.angle_alpha   90.00
_cell.angle_beta   90.00
_cell.angle_gamma   90.00
#
_symmetry.space_group_name_H-M   'P 1'
#
loop_
_entity.id
_entity.type
_entity.pdbx_description
1 polymer ?
#
loop_
_entity_poly.entity_id
_entity_poly.type
_entity_poly.pdbx_seq_one_letter_code
_entity_poly.pdbx_strand_id
1 'polypeptide(L)'
;MVTDDLNQLYRTYTGGAASDITELPSSGSNRRYFRMSGPQTLIGVSGTSIEENRAFIYMSDHFRQKGIPVPQVLCHSDDCAFYIQEDLGDTLLFNAIEKGRRSSAFDENEKELLRKTIALLPVVQFVGAQDFDFSICYPQPEFNQRSILWDLNYFKYCVLKATGMDFQENLLENDFQKMSQVLLQDSSSTFMWRKSLSIFIGTKRRKIHSIYRSIADFYVWQLLRQPLLPYSS
;
A
#
# COMPACT_ATOMS: atom_id res chain seq x y z
N MET A 1 5.80 24.38 -11.07
CA MET A 1 4.65 23.40 -11.22
C MET A 1 5.15 22.00 -10.84
N VAL A 2 4.25 21.08 -10.43
CA VAL A 2 4.64 19.72 -10.00
C VAL A 2 5.58 19.00 -10.98
N THR A 3 5.33 19.13 -12.29
CA THR A 3 6.17 18.52 -13.32
C THR A 3 7.57 19.15 -13.42
N ASP A 4 7.71 20.44 -13.13
CA ASP A 4 9.01 21.09 -13.16
C ASP A 4 9.87 20.67 -11.97
N ASP A 5 9.26 20.57 -10.77
CA ASP A 5 9.93 20.11 -9.56
C ASP A 5 10.39 18.66 -9.71
N LEU A 6 9.50 17.78 -10.23
CA LEU A 6 9.85 16.40 -10.55
C LEU A 6 10.94 16.28 -11.61
N ASN A 7 10.90 17.11 -12.67
CA ASN A 7 11.92 17.10 -13.72
C ASN A 7 13.28 17.59 -13.20
N GLN A 8 13.27 18.56 -12.30
CA GLN A 8 14.48 19.02 -11.62
C GLN A 8 15.10 17.90 -10.79
N LEU A 9 14.29 17.20 -9.99
CA LEU A 9 14.73 16.09 -9.16
C LEU A 9 15.24 14.92 -10.02
N TYR A 10 14.53 14.58 -11.09
CA TYR A 10 14.91 13.56 -12.06
C TYR A 10 16.24 13.89 -12.74
N ARG A 11 16.42 15.14 -13.17
CA ARG A 11 17.69 15.61 -13.79
C ARG A 11 18.87 15.50 -12.81
N THR A 12 18.64 15.88 -11.56
CA THR A 12 19.68 15.77 -10.51
C THR A 12 20.13 14.33 -10.30
N TYR A 13 19.18 13.39 -10.35
CA TYR A 13 19.48 11.97 -10.16
C TYR A 13 20.09 11.29 -11.41
N THR A 14 19.52 11.53 -12.60
CA THR A 14 19.92 10.81 -13.83
C THR A 14 20.99 11.51 -14.65
N GLY A 15 21.30 12.78 -14.37
CA GLY A 15 22.18 13.64 -15.16
C GLY A 15 21.57 14.22 -16.42
N GLY A 16 20.29 13.91 -16.73
CA GLY A 16 19.56 14.41 -17.90
C GLY A 16 18.11 14.69 -17.61
N ALA A 17 17.48 15.61 -18.37
CA ALA A 17 16.05 15.88 -18.23
C ALA A 17 15.19 14.72 -18.73
N ALA A 18 13.99 14.56 -18.17
CA ALA A 18 12.98 13.71 -18.75
C ALA A 18 12.55 14.25 -20.12
N SER A 19 12.48 13.37 -21.11
CA SER A 19 11.98 13.70 -22.46
C SER A 19 10.44 13.69 -22.51
N ASP A 20 9.82 12.91 -21.63
CA ASP A 20 8.36 12.84 -21.45
C ASP A 20 8.00 12.63 -19.99
N ILE A 21 6.91 13.24 -19.55
CA ILE A 21 6.34 13.12 -18.20
C ILE A 21 4.84 12.92 -18.34
N THR A 22 4.40 11.69 -18.20
CA THR A 22 2.98 11.30 -18.33
C THR A 22 2.39 10.97 -16.95
N GLU A 23 1.30 11.64 -16.56
CA GLU A 23 0.59 11.35 -15.32
C GLU A 23 -0.14 9.99 -15.42
N LEU A 24 0.08 9.14 -14.45
CA LEU A 24 -0.58 7.84 -14.35
C LEU A 24 -1.98 7.97 -13.75
N PRO A 25 -2.92 7.11 -14.12
CA PRO A 25 -4.27 7.13 -13.57
C PRO A 25 -4.26 7.09 -12.04
N SER A 26 -5.00 8.00 -11.42
CA SER A 26 -5.16 8.05 -9.97
C SER A 26 -5.86 6.79 -9.45
N SER A 27 -5.28 6.16 -8.45
CA SER A 27 -5.85 4.98 -7.78
C SER A 27 -6.58 5.30 -6.48
N GLY A 28 -6.86 6.59 -6.23
CA GLY A 28 -7.58 7.09 -5.05
C GLY A 28 -6.69 7.42 -3.86
N SER A 29 -5.39 7.46 -4.03
CA SER A 29 -4.44 8.12 -3.12
C SER A 29 -4.42 9.63 -3.38
N ASN A 30 -4.05 10.42 -2.36
CA ASN A 30 -3.76 11.85 -2.53
C ASN A 30 -2.42 12.08 -3.26
N ARG A 31 -1.68 11.02 -3.55
CA ARG A 31 -0.45 11.07 -4.33
C ARG A 31 -0.75 11.02 -5.81
N ARG A 32 -0.01 11.81 -6.57
CA ARG A 32 0.02 11.80 -8.02
C ARG A 32 1.29 11.11 -8.48
N TYR A 33 1.16 10.22 -9.45
CA TYR A 33 2.26 9.44 -9.99
C TYR A 33 2.50 9.83 -11.44
N PHE A 34 3.75 9.99 -11.82
CA PHE A 34 4.16 10.41 -13.15
C PHE A 34 5.22 9.45 -13.69
N ARG A 35 4.96 8.82 -14.82
CA ARG A 35 6.00 8.09 -15.53
C ARG A 35 6.89 9.10 -16.26
N MET A 36 8.17 9.03 -15.98
CA MET A 36 9.20 9.94 -16.51
C MET A 36 10.12 9.13 -17.41
N SER A 37 10.14 9.44 -18.71
CA SER A 37 10.99 8.80 -19.71
C SER A 37 12.18 9.69 -20.03
N GLY A 38 13.36 9.10 -20.25
CA GLY A 38 14.59 9.83 -20.55
C GLY A 38 15.79 8.90 -20.49
N PRO A 39 16.90 9.29 -19.85
CA PRO A 39 18.04 8.38 -19.61
C PRO A 39 17.64 7.07 -18.91
N GLN A 40 16.65 7.13 -18.06
CA GLN A 40 15.99 5.99 -17.41
C GLN A 40 14.48 6.21 -17.38
N THR A 41 13.71 5.11 -17.35
CA THR A 41 12.26 5.21 -17.10
C THR A 41 12.02 5.01 -15.61
N LEU A 42 11.49 6.06 -14.96
CA LEU A 42 11.29 6.12 -13.50
C LEU A 42 9.89 6.67 -13.19
N ILE A 43 9.47 6.52 -11.94
CA ILE A 43 8.22 7.09 -11.45
C ILE A 43 8.53 8.27 -10.54
N GLY A 44 8.09 9.46 -10.95
CA GLY A 44 8.02 10.63 -10.09
C GLY A 44 6.73 10.66 -9.29
N VAL A 45 6.81 11.00 -8.03
CA VAL A 45 5.65 11.06 -7.13
C VAL A 45 5.58 12.43 -6.47
N SER A 46 4.38 12.99 -6.47
CA SER A 46 4.03 14.20 -5.73
C SER A 46 2.96 13.86 -4.68
N GLY A 47 3.24 14.14 -3.43
CA GLY A 47 2.32 13.89 -2.32
C GLY A 47 2.14 15.12 -1.43
N THR A 48 0.90 15.46 -1.10
CA THR A 48 0.57 16.62 -0.26
C THR A 48 0.77 16.39 1.23
N SER A 49 0.78 15.12 1.68
CA SER A 49 1.04 14.75 3.08
C SER A 49 2.52 14.41 3.24
N ILE A 50 3.28 15.32 3.83
CA ILE A 50 4.73 15.18 4.02
C ILE A 50 5.07 14.02 4.96
N GLU A 51 4.32 13.86 6.05
CA GLU A 51 4.50 12.75 7.01
C GLU A 51 4.26 11.40 6.32
N GLU A 52 3.24 11.31 5.48
CA GLU A 52 2.96 10.10 4.71
C GLU A 52 4.09 9.79 3.72
N ASN A 53 4.64 10.81 3.06
CA ASN A 53 5.77 10.63 2.15
C ASN A 53 7.03 10.18 2.90
N ARG A 54 7.33 10.79 4.05
CA ARG A 54 8.46 10.38 4.91
C ARG A 54 8.33 8.93 5.37
N ALA A 55 7.13 8.55 5.83
CA ALA A 55 6.86 7.16 6.20
C ALA A 55 7.09 6.20 5.02
N PHE A 56 6.65 6.58 3.82
CA PHE A 56 6.84 5.80 2.61
C PHE A 56 8.32 5.64 2.24
N ILE A 57 9.09 6.73 2.23
CA ILE A 57 10.51 6.74 1.89
C ILE A 57 11.28 5.83 2.87
N TYR A 58 11.02 6.00 4.18
CA TYR A 58 11.62 5.15 5.21
C TYR A 58 11.28 3.67 5.03
N MET A 59 10.01 3.34 4.81
CA MET A 59 9.58 1.95 4.60
C MET A 59 10.22 1.32 3.36
N SER A 60 10.30 2.05 2.26
CA SER A 60 10.95 1.58 1.03
C SER A 60 12.41 1.18 1.29
N ASP A 61 13.17 2.04 1.97
CA ASP A 61 14.57 1.78 2.29
C ASP A 61 14.72 0.61 3.26
N HIS A 62 13.98 0.63 4.38
CA HIS A 62 14.02 -0.42 5.40
C HIS A 62 13.71 -1.81 4.81
N PHE A 63 12.65 -1.92 4.01
CA PHE A 63 12.27 -3.22 3.44
C PHE A 63 13.24 -3.72 2.37
N ARG A 64 13.82 -2.82 1.59
CA ARG A 64 14.92 -3.16 0.67
C ARG A 64 16.12 -3.74 1.42
N GLN A 65 16.53 -3.12 2.53
CA GLN A 65 17.62 -3.61 3.37
C GLN A 65 17.33 -5.00 3.96
N LYS A 66 16.06 -5.32 4.20
CA LYS A 66 15.62 -6.66 4.66
C LYS A 66 15.42 -7.66 3.50
N GLY A 67 15.74 -7.29 2.26
CA GLY A 67 15.56 -8.15 1.08
C GLY A 67 14.10 -8.35 0.67
N ILE A 68 13.19 -7.51 1.16
CA ILE A 68 11.78 -7.54 0.78
C ILE A 68 11.62 -6.79 -0.54
N PRO A 69 10.97 -7.39 -1.55
CA PRO A 69 10.84 -6.81 -2.88
C PRO A 69 9.84 -5.64 -2.86
N VAL A 70 10.37 -4.43 -2.80
CA VAL A 70 9.62 -3.16 -2.88
C VAL A 70 10.32 -2.22 -3.85
N PRO A 71 9.64 -1.26 -4.51
CA PRO A 71 10.32 -0.28 -5.34
C PRO A 71 11.24 0.56 -4.51
N GLN A 72 12.43 0.77 -5.01
CA GLN A 72 13.40 1.65 -4.37
C GLN A 72 13.01 3.10 -4.59
N VAL A 73 12.98 3.89 -3.53
CA VAL A 73 13.04 5.35 -3.64
C VAL A 73 14.50 5.73 -3.92
N LEU A 74 14.74 6.40 -5.04
CA LEU A 74 16.06 6.69 -5.57
C LEU A 74 16.58 8.05 -5.09
N CYS A 75 15.68 9.03 -5.03
CA CYS A 75 15.94 10.35 -4.46
C CYS A 75 14.63 11.04 -4.08
N HIS A 76 14.71 12.07 -3.27
CA HIS A 76 13.58 12.89 -2.85
C HIS A 76 13.99 14.34 -2.65
N SER A 77 13.01 15.27 -2.66
CA SER A 77 13.21 16.66 -2.28
C SER A 77 13.48 16.80 -0.78
N ASP A 78 14.13 17.88 -0.36
CA ASP A 78 14.50 18.09 1.05
C ASP A 78 13.28 18.09 1.98
N ASP A 79 12.15 18.59 1.51
CA ASP A 79 10.87 18.61 2.23
C ASP A 79 10.09 17.29 2.13
N CYS A 80 10.53 16.33 1.28
CA CYS A 80 9.84 15.07 0.97
C CYS A 80 8.48 15.23 0.26
N ALA A 81 8.19 16.40 -0.33
CA ALA A 81 6.98 16.61 -1.12
C ALA A 81 7.03 15.84 -2.46
N PHE A 82 8.23 15.64 -2.99
CA PHE A 82 8.51 14.94 -4.23
C PHE A 82 9.55 13.83 -4.01
N TYR A 83 9.39 12.72 -4.71
CA TYR A 83 10.41 11.68 -4.76
C TYR A 83 10.36 10.91 -6.08
N ILE A 84 11.48 10.29 -6.43
CA ILE A 84 11.63 9.44 -7.60
C ILE A 84 11.83 8.00 -7.12
N GLN A 85 11.13 7.08 -7.74
CA GLN A 85 11.23 5.65 -7.46
C GLN A 85 11.36 4.83 -8.73
N GLU A 86 11.75 3.55 -8.58
CA GLU A 86 11.77 2.58 -9.67
C GLU A 86 10.40 2.44 -10.33
N ASP A 87 10.36 2.30 -11.66
CA ASP A 87 9.17 1.91 -12.40
C ASP A 87 9.08 0.37 -12.47
N LEU A 88 8.08 -0.19 -11.83
CA LEU A 88 7.81 -1.63 -11.83
C LEU A 88 6.88 -2.07 -12.97
N GLY A 89 6.61 -1.18 -13.93
CA GLY A 89 5.74 -1.46 -15.07
C GLY A 89 4.24 -1.43 -14.74
N ASP A 90 3.41 -1.96 -15.64
CA ASP A 90 1.95 -1.81 -15.60
C ASP A 90 1.19 -3.09 -15.26
N THR A 91 1.91 -4.22 -15.10
CA THR A 91 1.27 -5.50 -14.83
C THR A 91 0.91 -5.62 -13.35
N LEU A 92 -0.38 -5.49 -13.05
CA LEU A 92 -0.91 -5.71 -11.70
C LEU A 92 -1.29 -7.19 -11.53
N LEU A 93 -1.06 -7.76 -10.35
CA LEU A 93 -1.56 -9.11 -10.03
C LEU A 93 -3.06 -9.21 -10.29
N PHE A 94 -3.83 -8.17 -9.92
CA PHE A 94 -5.26 -8.10 -10.17
C PHE A 94 -5.63 -8.37 -11.65
N ASN A 95 -4.84 -7.85 -12.58
CA ASN A 95 -5.02 -8.05 -14.02
C ASN A 95 -4.45 -9.40 -14.47
N ALA A 96 -3.30 -9.79 -13.91
CA ALA A 96 -2.66 -11.06 -14.25
C ALA A 96 -3.51 -12.29 -13.90
N ILE A 97 -4.39 -12.17 -12.88
CA ILE A 97 -5.32 -13.24 -12.47
C ILE A 97 -6.78 -12.94 -12.88
N GLU A 98 -7.00 -12.10 -13.89
CA GLU A 98 -8.35 -11.65 -14.27
C GLU A 98 -9.25 -12.81 -14.71
N LYS A 99 -8.70 -13.76 -15.47
CA LYS A 99 -9.43 -14.91 -15.97
C LYS A 99 -9.99 -15.77 -14.82
N GLY A 100 -9.15 -16.12 -13.87
CA GLY A 100 -9.56 -16.90 -12.69
C GLY A 100 -10.53 -16.15 -11.79
N ARG A 101 -10.35 -14.82 -11.63
CA ARG A 101 -11.28 -14.00 -10.87
C ARG A 101 -12.69 -13.92 -11.48
N ARG A 102 -12.78 -13.89 -12.81
CA ARG A 102 -14.07 -13.83 -13.50
C ARG A 102 -14.77 -15.18 -13.55
N SER A 103 -14.01 -16.26 -13.79
CA SER A 103 -14.55 -17.61 -13.90
C SER A 103 -14.72 -18.34 -12.56
N SER A 104 -14.14 -17.79 -11.47
CA SER A 104 -13.96 -18.46 -10.17
C SER A 104 -13.13 -19.75 -10.24
N ALA A 105 -12.33 -19.92 -11.31
CA ALA A 105 -11.46 -21.06 -11.55
C ALA A 105 -10.09 -20.57 -12.01
N PHE A 106 -9.12 -20.62 -11.10
CA PHE A 106 -7.75 -20.17 -11.37
C PHE A 106 -6.95 -21.29 -12.06
N ASP A 107 -6.23 -20.94 -13.12
CA ASP A 107 -5.26 -21.84 -13.74
C ASP A 107 -3.97 -21.95 -12.88
N GLU A 108 -3.03 -22.83 -13.27
CA GLU A 108 -1.83 -23.07 -12.46
C GLU A 108 -0.89 -21.86 -12.42
N ASN A 109 -0.80 -21.06 -13.48
CA ASN A 109 0.01 -19.84 -13.47
C ASN A 109 -0.58 -18.79 -12.50
N GLU A 110 -1.89 -18.60 -12.54
CA GLU A 110 -2.61 -17.70 -11.65
C GLU A 110 -2.48 -18.16 -10.18
N LYS A 111 -2.59 -19.47 -9.92
CA LYS A 111 -2.37 -20.03 -8.58
C LYS A 111 -0.95 -19.84 -8.10
N GLU A 112 0.04 -19.99 -8.98
CA GLU A 112 1.43 -19.76 -8.61
C GLU A 112 1.70 -18.29 -8.25
N LEU A 113 1.14 -17.34 -9.00
CA LEU A 113 1.19 -15.91 -8.64
C LEU A 113 0.59 -15.64 -7.26
N LEU A 114 -0.58 -16.24 -6.98
CA LEU A 114 -1.23 -16.11 -5.68
C LEU A 114 -0.39 -16.74 -4.56
N ARG A 115 0.19 -17.94 -4.77
CA ARG A 115 1.07 -18.59 -3.80
C ARG A 115 2.29 -17.72 -3.46
N LYS A 116 2.97 -17.17 -4.48
CA LYS A 116 4.12 -16.25 -4.30
C LYS A 116 3.73 -15.03 -3.48
N THR A 117 2.59 -14.43 -3.80
CA THR A 117 2.10 -13.28 -3.05
C THR A 117 1.81 -13.62 -1.59
N ILE A 118 1.11 -14.73 -1.34
CA ILE A 118 0.79 -15.17 0.02
C ILE A 118 2.06 -15.52 0.81
N ALA A 119 3.05 -16.13 0.17
CA ALA A 119 4.33 -16.47 0.81
C ALA A 119 5.14 -15.25 1.26
N LEU A 120 4.97 -14.09 0.59
CA LEU A 120 5.61 -12.84 1.00
C LEU A 120 4.97 -12.20 2.25
N LEU A 121 3.71 -12.49 2.57
CA LEU A 121 3.03 -11.88 3.70
C LEU A 121 3.73 -12.13 5.05
N PRO A 122 4.12 -13.36 5.41
CA PRO A 122 4.89 -13.59 6.63
C PRO A 122 6.26 -12.90 6.62
N VAL A 123 6.92 -12.81 5.46
CA VAL A 123 8.21 -12.13 5.33
C VAL A 123 8.07 -10.64 5.66
N VAL A 124 7.07 -9.98 5.07
CA VAL A 124 6.77 -8.58 5.39
C VAL A 124 6.43 -8.42 6.88
N GLN A 125 5.60 -9.33 7.43
CA GLN A 125 5.11 -9.23 8.81
C GLN A 125 6.19 -9.49 9.87
N PHE A 126 7.10 -10.42 9.63
CA PHE A 126 8.08 -10.85 10.63
C PHE A 126 9.48 -10.32 10.34
N VAL A 127 9.96 -10.43 9.11
CA VAL A 127 11.29 -9.93 8.74
C VAL A 127 11.24 -8.41 8.58
N GLY A 128 10.21 -7.88 7.94
CA GLY A 128 10.02 -6.45 7.76
C GLY A 128 9.83 -5.68 9.07
N ALA A 129 9.30 -6.33 10.11
CA ALA A 129 9.13 -5.69 11.43
C ALA A 129 10.40 -5.65 12.27
N GLN A 130 11.45 -6.40 11.90
CA GLN A 130 12.71 -6.41 12.66
C GLN A 130 13.40 -5.05 12.55
N ASP A 131 13.70 -4.44 13.67
CA ASP A 131 14.38 -3.14 13.78
C ASP A 131 13.63 -1.98 13.08
N PHE A 132 12.33 -2.14 12.83
CA PHE A 132 11.50 -1.13 12.20
C PHE A 132 11.08 -0.06 13.22
N ASP A 133 11.29 1.21 12.88
CA ASP A 133 10.80 2.32 13.69
C ASP A 133 9.33 2.61 13.39
N PHE A 134 8.44 2.06 14.20
CA PHE A 134 6.99 2.27 14.06
C PHE A 134 6.53 3.70 14.35
N SER A 135 7.36 4.53 15.02
CA SER A 135 7.00 5.92 15.31
C SER A 135 6.83 6.79 14.06
N ILE A 136 7.47 6.35 12.95
CA ILE A 136 7.40 7.03 11.64
C ILE A 136 6.09 6.69 10.88
N CYS A 137 5.35 5.66 11.30
CA CYS A 137 4.14 5.24 10.59
C CYS A 137 3.07 6.33 10.57
N TYR A 138 2.50 6.54 9.40
CA TYR A 138 1.38 7.47 9.17
C TYR A 138 0.07 6.69 8.93
N PRO A 139 -1.08 7.13 9.43
CA PRO A 139 -1.36 8.32 10.26
C PRO A 139 -1.09 8.12 11.75
N GLN A 140 -0.69 6.93 12.15
CA GLN A 140 -0.41 6.61 13.55
C GLN A 140 0.52 5.39 13.66
N PRO A 141 1.34 5.31 14.74
CA PRO A 141 2.33 4.26 14.91
C PRO A 141 1.75 2.91 15.31
N GLU A 142 0.52 2.86 15.78
CA GLU A 142 -0.08 1.67 16.39
C GLU A 142 -1.42 1.29 15.77
N PHE A 143 -1.66 -0.01 15.65
CA PHE A 143 -3.00 -0.55 15.41
C PHE A 143 -3.74 -0.68 16.74
N ASN A 144 -4.36 0.38 17.17
CA ASN A 144 -5.06 0.50 18.45
C ASN A 144 -6.58 0.52 18.27
N GLN A 145 -7.31 0.72 19.35
CA GLN A 145 -8.78 0.78 19.33
C GLN A 145 -9.32 1.80 18.32
N ARG A 146 -8.64 2.95 18.14
CA ARG A 146 -9.04 3.97 17.18
C ARG A 146 -9.02 3.43 15.76
N SER A 147 -7.97 2.69 15.37
CA SER A 147 -7.86 2.07 14.04
C SER A 147 -9.01 1.10 13.79
N ILE A 148 -9.29 0.24 14.78
CA ILE A 148 -10.37 -0.76 14.68
C ILE A 148 -11.72 -0.07 14.53
N LEU A 149 -11.99 0.94 15.35
CA LEU A 149 -13.25 1.68 15.30
C LEU A 149 -13.41 2.47 14.00
N TRP A 150 -12.34 2.96 13.38
CA TRP A 150 -12.40 3.59 12.07
C TRP A 150 -12.90 2.61 11.01
N ASP A 151 -12.36 1.39 10.96
CA ASP A 151 -12.78 0.37 10.00
C ASP A 151 -14.23 -0.08 10.23
N LEU A 152 -14.61 -0.30 11.49
CA LEU A 152 -15.97 -0.67 11.85
C LEU A 152 -16.98 0.44 11.51
N ASN A 153 -16.62 1.70 11.76
CA ASN A 153 -17.45 2.83 11.35
C ASN A 153 -17.51 2.99 9.82
N TYR A 154 -16.40 2.74 9.12
CA TYR A 154 -16.42 2.70 7.67
C TYR A 154 -17.39 1.63 7.14
N PHE A 155 -17.35 0.43 7.72
CA PHE A 155 -18.31 -0.64 7.42
C PHE A 155 -19.76 -0.19 7.69
N LYS A 156 -20.02 0.43 8.85
CA LYS A 156 -21.35 0.96 9.20
C LYS A 156 -21.88 1.92 8.14
N TYR A 157 -21.08 2.93 7.75
CA TYR A 157 -21.54 3.97 6.83
C TYR A 157 -21.54 3.54 5.37
N CYS A 158 -20.53 2.79 4.93
CA CYS A 158 -20.37 2.42 3.52
C CYS A 158 -21.08 1.12 3.13
N VAL A 159 -21.46 0.29 4.11
CA VAL A 159 -22.17 -0.97 3.85
C VAL A 159 -23.56 -0.93 4.51
N LEU A 160 -23.64 -0.91 5.83
CA LEU A 160 -24.94 -1.07 6.51
C LEU A 160 -25.93 0.05 6.15
N LYS A 161 -25.52 1.32 6.30
CA LYS A 161 -26.38 2.45 5.95
C LYS A 161 -26.63 2.55 4.44
N ALA A 162 -25.61 2.26 3.62
CA ALA A 162 -25.75 2.34 2.16
C ALA A 162 -26.67 1.25 1.57
N THR A 163 -26.83 0.12 2.25
CA THR A 163 -27.76 -0.96 1.84
C THR A 163 -29.18 -0.76 2.37
N GLY A 164 -29.41 0.27 3.19
CA GLY A 164 -30.72 0.51 3.81
C GLY A 164 -31.11 -0.53 4.87
N MET A 165 -30.13 -1.26 5.41
CA MET A 165 -30.37 -2.25 6.45
C MET A 165 -30.72 -1.54 7.77
N ASP A 166 -31.83 -1.91 8.38
CA ASP A 166 -32.23 -1.44 9.71
C ASP A 166 -31.39 -2.09 10.79
N PHE A 167 -30.86 -1.30 11.71
CA PHE A 167 -30.15 -1.74 12.89
C PHE A 167 -30.27 -0.72 14.03
N GLN A 168 -30.10 -1.20 15.27
CA GLN A 168 -30.09 -0.32 16.43
C GLN A 168 -28.67 0.23 16.65
N GLU A 169 -28.48 1.53 16.43
CA GLU A 169 -27.17 2.21 16.53
C GLU A 169 -26.45 1.89 17.85
N ASN A 170 -27.17 1.97 18.99
CA ASN A 170 -26.56 1.75 20.30
C ASN A 170 -26.04 0.30 20.49
N LEU A 171 -26.77 -0.68 19.97
CA LEU A 171 -26.33 -2.08 20.05
C LEU A 171 -25.12 -2.32 19.16
N LEU A 172 -25.14 -1.79 17.94
CA LEU A 172 -24.01 -1.90 17.02
C LEU A 172 -22.75 -1.25 17.58
N GLU A 173 -22.85 -0.05 18.17
CA GLU A 173 -21.71 0.62 18.82
C GLU A 173 -21.17 -0.20 20.01
N ASN A 174 -22.04 -0.80 20.83
CA ASN A 174 -21.63 -1.69 21.91
C ASN A 174 -20.90 -2.93 21.39
N ASP A 175 -21.35 -3.49 20.26
CA ASP A 175 -20.71 -4.64 19.63
C ASP A 175 -19.36 -4.26 19.01
N PHE A 176 -19.25 -3.07 18.42
CA PHE A 176 -17.98 -2.52 17.95
C PHE A 176 -16.95 -2.35 19.09
N GLN A 177 -17.39 -1.85 20.25
CA GLN A 177 -16.53 -1.74 21.43
C GLN A 177 -16.05 -3.11 21.91
N LYS A 178 -16.95 -4.09 22.05
CA LYS A 178 -16.59 -5.47 22.43
C LYS A 178 -15.62 -6.09 21.42
N MET A 179 -15.91 -5.95 20.11
CA MET A 179 -15.06 -6.47 19.05
C MET A 179 -13.66 -5.85 19.08
N SER A 180 -13.57 -4.53 19.32
CA SER A 180 -12.29 -3.86 19.45
C SER A 180 -11.47 -4.38 20.64
N GLN A 181 -12.12 -4.62 21.78
CA GLN A 181 -11.47 -5.19 22.96
C GLN A 181 -10.94 -6.60 22.70
N VAL A 182 -11.73 -7.47 22.08
CA VAL A 182 -11.29 -8.82 21.73
C VAL A 182 -10.10 -8.81 20.77
N LEU A 183 -10.15 -7.93 19.75
CA LEU A 183 -9.05 -7.80 18.78
C LEU A 183 -7.75 -7.27 19.40
N LEU A 184 -7.84 -6.49 20.50
CA LEU A 184 -6.68 -5.96 21.20
C LEU A 184 -6.10 -6.90 22.26
N GLN A 185 -6.89 -7.86 22.78
CA GLN A 185 -6.41 -8.83 23.78
C GLN A 185 -5.25 -9.70 23.29
N ASP A 186 -5.17 -9.92 21.97
CA ASP A 186 -4.12 -10.70 21.32
C ASP A 186 -2.84 -9.87 21.01
N SER A 187 -2.69 -8.71 21.58
CA SER A 187 -1.65 -7.75 21.24
C SER A 187 -0.34 -8.02 21.96
N SER A 188 0.47 -8.95 21.48
CA SER A 188 1.91 -8.73 21.49
C SER A 188 2.24 -7.69 20.41
N SER A 189 3.04 -6.70 20.73
CA SER A 189 3.32 -5.48 19.98
C SER A 189 3.82 -5.67 18.51
N THR A 190 4.22 -6.85 18.14
CA THR A 190 4.63 -7.27 16.78
C THR A 190 3.44 -7.47 15.81
N PHE A 191 2.22 -7.26 16.26
CA PHE A 191 0.98 -7.65 15.59
C PHE A 191 0.31 -6.58 14.73
N MET A 192 0.83 -5.37 14.68
CA MET A 192 0.19 -4.28 13.95
C MET A 192 -0.08 -4.60 12.48
N TRP A 193 0.88 -5.21 11.84
CA TRP A 193 0.79 -5.66 10.44
C TRP A 193 -0.07 -6.90 10.23
N ARG A 194 -0.11 -7.82 11.18
CA ARG A 194 -0.90 -9.06 11.07
C ARG A 194 -2.40 -8.77 10.99
N LYS A 195 -2.91 -7.83 11.79
CA LYS A 195 -4.35 -7.54 11.87
C LYS A 195 -4.83 -6.71 10.69
N SER A 196 -4.09 -5.72 10.25
CA SER A 196 -4.42 -4.93 9.06
C SER A 196 -4.56 -5.80 7.82
N LEU A 197 -3.68 -6.80 7.67
CA LEU A 197 -3.71 -7.70 6.52
C LEU A 197 -4.83 -8.74 6.61
N SER A 198 -5.19 -9.23 7.81
CA SER A 198 -6.28 -10.20 8.02
C SER A 198 -7.64 -9.61 7.66
N ILE A 199 -7.86 -8.34 7.96
CA ILE A 199 -9.09 -7.63 7.60
C ILE A 199 -9.18 -7.43 6.08
N PHE A 200 -8.03 -7.26 5.41
CA PHE A 200 -7.97 -7.00 3.97
C PHE A 200 -8.31 -8.22 3.10
N ILE A 201 -8.02 -9.43 3.56
CA ILE A 201 -8.30 -10.68 2.81
C ILE A 201 -9.80 -11.03 2.83
N GLY A 202 -10.56 -10.56 3.81
CA GLY A 202 -11.98 -10.91 4.03
C GLY A 202 -12.99 -10.06 3.26
N THR A 203 -12.64 -8.89 2.75
CA THR A 203 -13.62 -7.96 2.16
C THR A 203 -13.57 -7.93 0.63
N LYS A 204 -14.49 -8.65 0.01
CA LYS A 204 -14.86 -8.53 -1.40
C LYS A 204 -15.61 -7.20 -1.63
N ARG A 205 -15.02 -6.32 -2.45
CA ARG A 205 -15.64 -5.19 -3.18
C ARG A 205 -15.51 -3.76 -2.64
N ARG A 206 -14.94 -2.94 -3.55
CA ARG A 206 -15.13 -1.51 -3.84
C ARG A 206 -14.76 -0.48 -2.78
N LYS A 207 -13.73 0.33 -3.12
CA LYS A 207 -13.45 1.68 -2.58
C LYS A 207 -13.40 1.79 -1.05
N ILE A 208 -12.40 1.19 -0.45
CA ILE A 208 -11.99 1.56 0.91
C ILE A 208 -11.06 2.75 0.79
N HIS A 209 -11.54 3.93 1.16
CA HIS A 209 -10.82 5.19 1.06
C HIS A 209 -9.98 5.45 2.31
N SER A 210 -8.78 5.81 2.05
CA SER A 210 -7.85 6.79 2.60
C SER A 210 -6.85 6.43 3.71
N ILE A 211 -7.09 5.62 4.71
CA ILE A 211 -6.16 5.56 5.87
C ILE A 211 -5.25 4.33 5.84
N TYR A 212 -5.78 3.16 5.54
CA TYR A 212 -5.01 1.93 5.32
C TYR A 212 -4.41 1.83 3.93
N ARG A 213 -4.79 2.73 3.05
CA ARG A 213 -4.34 2.81 1.67
C ARG A 213 -2.86 3.08 1.54
N SER A 214 -2.26 3.90 2.38
CA SER A 214 -0.84 4.22 2.26
C SER A 214 0.06 3.02 2.52
N ILE A 215 -0.32 2.16 3.46
CA ILE A 215 0.47 0.98 3.81
C ILE A 215 0.00 -0.24 3.02
N ALA A 216 -1.29 -0.49 2.90
CA ALA A 216 -1.82 -1.62 2.16
C ALA A 216 -1.80 -1.40 0.64
N ASP A 217 -2.07 -0.18 0.14
CA ASP A 217 -1.85 0.16 -1.27
C ASP A 217 -0.36 0.12 -1.62
N PHE A 218 0.53 0.49 -0.70
CA PHE A 218 1.96 0.34 -0.89
C PHE A 218 2.34 -1.13 -1.07
N TYR A 219 1.88 -2.03 -0.23
CA TYR A 219 2.30 -3.44 -0.27
C TYR A 219 1.53 -4.26 -1.28
N VAL A 220 0.22 -4.20 -1.25
CA VAL A 220 -0.59 -4.99 -2.18
C VAL A 220 -0.43 -4.46 -3.59
N TRP A 221 -0.41 -3.15 -3.79
CA TRP A 221 -0.29 -2.55 -5.10
C TRP A 221 1.12 -2.71 -5.69
N GLN A 222 2.15 -2.72 -4.85
CA GLN A 222 3.55 -2.87 -5.26
C GLN A 222 3.98 -4.33 -5.40
N LEU A 223 3.56 -5.23 -4.52
CA LEU A 223 3.71 -6.67 -4.74
C LEU A 223 2.97 -7.12 -6.02
N LEU A 224 1.92 -6.40 -6.38
CA LEU A 224 1.11 -6.65 -7.57
C LEU A 224 1.74 -6.10 -8.86
N ARG A 225 2.73 -5.22 -8.78
CA ARG A 225 3.44 -4.62 -9.93
C ARG A 225 4.79 -5.25 -10.23
N GLN A 226 5.30 -6.17 -9.41
CA GLN A 226 6.60 -6.76 -9.67
C GLN A 226 6.61 -7.55 -10.99
N PRO A 227 7.57 -7.28 -11.88
CA PRO A 227 7.84 -8.21 -12.95
C PRO A 227 8.22 -9.55 -12.33
N LEU A 228 7.73 -10.63 -12.90
CA LEU A 228 8.08 -12.00 -12.53
C LEU A 228 9.59 -12.20 -12.77
N LEU A 229 10.43 -11.80 -11.81
CA LEU A 229 11.84 -12.14 -11.87
C LEU A 229 11.98 -13.65 -11.69
N PRO A 230 12.67 -14.35 -12.60
CA PRO A 230 12.98 -15.74 -12.39
C PRO A 230 13.86 -15.86 -11.15
N TYR A 231 13.43 -16.66 -10.18
CA TYR A 231 14.32 -17.08 -9.11
C TYR A 231 15.49 -17.84 -9.78
N SER A 232 16.70 -17.29 -9.69
CA SER A 232 17.89 -18.07 -9.95
C SER A 232 17.97 -19.16 -8.89
N SER A 233 17.89 -20.39 -9.35
CA SER A 233 18.10 -21.62 -8.59
C SER A 233 19.43 -21.63 -7.85
#